data_d09838ca2ddfe2e961856fff8b9fddc1
#
_entry.id   d09838ca2ddfe2e961856fff8b9fddc1
#
_cell.length_a   1.000
_cell.length_b   1.000
_cell.length_c   1.000
_cell.angle_alpha   90.00
_cell.angle_beta   90.00
_cell.angle_gamma   90.00
#
_symmetry.space_group_name_H-M   'P 1'
#
loop_
_entity.id
_entity.type
_entity.pdbx_description
1 polymer ?
#
loop_
_entity_poly.entity_id
_entity_poly.type
_entity_poly.pdbx_seq_one_letter_code
_entity_poly.pdbx_strand_id
1 'polypeptide(L)'
;MLAAERLCKSYGGRAVVADLSLAVAGGEIVGLLGPNGAGKSTTVAMLCGLIAADSGSVFVGDGADRRQLSVDAHDAKRRIGVVPQELSIYENLGAAANLMLFGALYGLAGALLRERVAAALALVGLSDRAADKPQQFSGGMKRRLNIAAALVHDPDILILDEPTVGVDPQSRNAIFDNLESLRDRGKALLYTTHYMEEAERLCDRVVIMDHGQVVVSDTLAGLYRRLPAVETIELEVDGVVDVAALAREPGIERPLQDGSQLRAGVADLGRAAPALLTWLAARGHAVHRISSGRAGLEDVFLSLTGRQLRD
;
A
#
# COMPACT_ATOMS: atom_id res chain seq x y z
N MET A 1 18.30 -3.47 2.64
CA MET A 1 17.18 -3.75 3.55
C MET A 1 16.79 -2.51 4.34
N LEU A 2 15.51 -2.33 4.66
CA LEU A 2 14.98 -1.38 5.64
C LEU A 2 14.44 -2.20 6.82
N ALA A 3 14.74 -1.81 8.05
CA ALA A 3 14.19 -2.48 9.23
C ALA A 3 13.79 -1.46 10.30
N ALA A 4 12.63 -1.66 10.88
CA ALA A 4 12.13 -0.93 12.04
C ALA A 4 11.99 -1.90 13.21
N GLU A 5 12.47 -1.51 14.37
CA GLU A 5 12.49 -2.33 15.57
C GLU A 5 11.82 -1.58 16.72
N ARG A 6 10.65 -2.07 17.12
CA ARG A 6 9.86 -1.59 18.25
C ARG A 6 9.63 -0.08 18.29
N LEU A 7 9.24 0.48 17.15
CA LEU A 7 8.98 1.92 17.03
C LEU A 7 7.76 2.32 17.84
N CYS A 8 7.91 3.37 18.63
CA CYS A 8 6.81 4.04 19.32
C CYS A 8 6.79 5.52 18.98
N LYS A 9 5.58 6.06 18.86
CA LYS A 9 5.36 7.52 18.67
C LYS A 9 4.06 7.95 19.30
N SER A 10 4.13 9.06 20.06
CA SER A 10 2.97 9.66 20.71
C SER A 10 2.90 11.16 20.39
N TYR A 11 1.71 11.69 20.32
CA TYR A 11 1.45 13.12 20.22
C TYR A 11 0.42 13.52 21.26
N GLY A 12 0.73 14.54 22.07
CA GLY A 12 -0.16 15.02 23.11
C GLY A 12 -0.58 13.94 24.13
N GLY A 13 0.30 12.99 24.45
CA GLY A 13 0.02 11.87 25.35
C GLY A 13 -0.76 10.71 24.73
N ARG A 14 -1.19 10.82 23.46
CA ARG A 14 -1.86 9.73 22.74
C ARG A 14 -0.85 8.96 21.91
N ALA A 15 -0.74 7.66 22.11
CA ALA A 15 0.07 6.77 21.28
C ALA A 15 -0.55 6.69 19.87
N VAL A 16 0.27 6.96 18.83
CA VAL A 16 -0.11 6.86 17.41
C VAL A 16 0.57 5.67 16.77
N VAL A 17 1.77 5.31 17.23
CA VAL A 17 2.46 4.07 16.87
C VAL A 17 2.96 3.44 18.15
N ALA A 18 2.71 2.14 18.33
CA ALA A 18 3.04 1.40 19.54
C ALA A 18 3.69 0.05 19.19
N ASP A 19 4.96 -0.10 19.56
CA ASP A 19 5.78 -1.32 19.40
C ASP A 19 5.80 -1.88 17.97
N LEU A 20 5.88 -1.00 16.96
CA LEU A 20 5.87 -1.38 15.56
C LEU A 20 7.22 -1.95 15.14
N SER A 21 7.20 -3.16 14.60
CA SER A 21 8.37 -3.77 13.95
C SER A 21 8.01 -4.23 12.55
N LEU A 22 8.83 -3.85 11.58
CA LEU A 22 8.71 -4.30 10.20
C LEU A 22 10.08 -4.34 9.52
N ALA A 23 10.20 -5.13 8.47
CA ALA A 23 11.40 -5.16 7.63
C ALA A 23 10.99 -5.24 6.16
N VAL A 24 11.83 -4.70 5.28
CA VAL A 24 11.70 -4.81 3.81
C VAL A 24 13.04 -5.28 3.27
N ALA A 25 13.06 -6.44 2.65
CA ALA A 25 14.26 -6.99 2.04
C ALA A 25 14.56 -6.36 0.67
N GLY A 26 15.79 -6.51 0.19
CA GLY A 26 16.10 -6.20 -1.22
C GLY A 26 15.35 -7.16 -2.15
N GLY A 27 14.78 -6.65 -3.23
CA GLY A 27 13.95 -7.44 -4.14
C GLY A 27 12.57 -7.82 -3.58
N GLU A 28 12.05 -7.05 -2.61
CA GLU A 28 10.74 -7.27 -2.00
C GLU A 28 9.90 -5.99 -2.06
N ILE A 29 8.61 -6.15 -2.35
CA ILE A 29 7.59 -5.11 -2.18
C ILE A 29 6.73 -5.46 -0.96
N VAL A 30 6.83 -4.65 0.09
CA VAL A 30 6.00 -4.80 1.29
C VAL A 30 4.89 -3.76 1.28
N GLY A 31 3.64 -4.23 1.33
CA GLY A 31 2.46 -3.37 1.49
C GLY A 31 2.24 -3.01 2.96
N LEU A 32 2.08 -1.73 3.27
CA LEU A 32 1.65 -1.26 4.59
C LEU A 32 0.21 -0.78 4.49
N LEU A 33 -0.70 -1.58 5.00
CA LEU A 33 -2.15 -1.40 4.90
C LEU A 33 -2.75 -1.01 6.25
N GLY A 34 -3.87 -0.34 6.21
CA GLY A 34 -4.64 0.01 7.40
C GLY A 34 -5.59 1.18 7.14
N PRO A 35 -6.60 1.39 8.00
CA PRO A 35 -7.53 2.49 7.87
C PRO A 35 -6.85 3.85 8.07
N ASN A 36 -7.60 4.92 7.78
CA ASN A 36 -7.17 6.27 8.12
C ASN A 36 -7.01 6.39 9.65
N GLY A 37 -5.91 7.02 10.07
CA GLY A 37 -5.57 7.11 11.49
C GLY A 37 -4.92 5.85 12.10
N ALA A 38 -4.65 4.79 11.34
CA ALA A 38 -3.94 3.61 11.84
C ALA A 38 -2.46 3.86 12.20
N GLY A 39 -1.90 5.03 11.83
CA GLY A 39 -0.51 5.37 12.11
C GLY A 39 0.44 5.20 10.92
N LYS A 40 -0.06 4.87 9.71
CA LYS A 40 0.76 4.62 8.51
C LYS A 40 1.68 5.80 8.17
N SER A 41 1.14 7.02 8.01
CA SER A 41 1.93 8.20 7.63
C SER A 41 2.96 8.58 8.71
N THR A 42 2.63 8.39 10.00
CA THR A 42 3.60 8.57 11.09
C THR A 42 4.72 7.52 11.01
N THR A 43 4.36 6.28 10.72
CA THR A 43 5.34 5.19 10.50
C THR A 43 6.25 5.51 9.32
N VAL A 44 5.69 5.91 8.18
CA VAL A 44 6.45 6.34 6.99
C VAL A 44 7.40 7.49 7.33
N ALA A 45 6.92 8.50 8.05
CA ALA A 45 7.76 9.64 8.45
C ALA A 45 8.95 9.23 9.34
N MET A 46 8.76 8.27 10.26
CA MET A 46 9.86 7.69 11.04
C MET A 46 10.82 6.88 10.17
N LEU A 47 10.29 6.04 9.26
CA LEU A 47 11.08 5.22 8.34
C LEU A 47 11.89 6.03 7.32
N CYS A 48 11.45 7.25 7.02
CA CYS A 48 12.20 8.21 6.18
C CYS A 48 13.19 9.06 7.00
N GLY A 49 13.20 8.94 8.33
CA GLY A 49 13.98 9.81 9.22
C GLY A 49 13.52 11.27 9.19
N LEU A 50 12.27 11.55 8.86
CA LEU A 50 11.67 12.89 8.88
C LEU A 50 11.29 13.30 10.29
N ILE A 51 10.86 12.35 11.12
CA ILE A 51 10.58 12.53 12.54
C ILE A 51 11.33 11.49 13.37
N ALA A 52 11.70 11.85 14.59
CA ALA A 52 12.28 10.91 15.54
C ALA A 52 11.17 10.05 16.19
N ALA A 53 11.41 8.75 16.33
CA ALA A 53 10.61 7.89 17.19
C ALA A 53 10.85 8.27 18.66
N ASP A 54 9.86 8.07 19.52
CA ASP A 54 10.01 8.24 20.97
C ASP A 54 10.81 7.08 21.58
N SER A 55 10.70 5.89 20.99
CA SER A 55 11.55 4.72 21.28
C SER A 55 11.62 3.78 20.06
N GLY A 56 12.54 2.83 20.10
CA GLY A 56 12.84 1.94 18.98
C GLY A 56 13.88 2.53 18.03
N SER A 57 14.15 1.83 16.93
CA SER A 57 15.19 2.23 15.97
C SER A 57 14.82 1.84 14.55
N VAL A 58 15.29 2.62 13.59
CA VAL A 58 15.22 2.31 12.15
C VAL A 58 16.63 2.07 11.63
N PHE A 59 16.78 1.07 10.77
CA PHE A 59 18.05 0.72 10.15
C PHE A 59 17.90 0.61 8.64
N VAL A 60 18.96 1.01 7.91
CA VAL A 60 19.12 0.82 6.47
C VAL A 60 20.39 0.03 6.19
N GLY A 61 20.36 -0.83 5.17
CA GLY A 61 21.47 -1.71 4.83
C GLY A 61 21.45 -3.05 5.55
N ASP A 62 22.43 -3.89 5.25
CA ASP A 62 22.54 -5.26 5.70
C ASP A 62 23.93 -5.56 6.27
N GLY A 63 24.02 -6.52 7.18
CA GLY A 63 25.27 -7.00 7.72
C GLY A 63 26.17 -5.87 8.22
N ALA A 64 27.41 -5.80 7.73
CA ALA A 64 28.38 -4.78 8.10
C ALA A 64 28.05 -3.36 7.60
N ASP A 65 27.15 -3.25 6.63
CA ASP A 65 26.68 -1.98 6.05
C ASP A 65 25.37 -1.47 6.67
N ARG A 66 24.91 -2.13 7.73
CA ARG A 66 23.71 -1.72 8.49
C ARG A 66 23.98 -0.43 9.23
N ARG A 67 23.19 0.61 8.95
CA ARG A 67 23.29 1.95 9.54
C ARG A 67 21.97 2.30 10.24
N GLN A 68 22.07 2.86 11.43
CA GLN A 68 20.90 3.41 12.10
C GLN A 68 20.49 4.72 11.42
N LEU A 69 19.21 4.83 11.13
CA LEU A 69 18.59 6.02 10.56
C LEU A 69 18.14 6.93 11.71
N SER A 70 18.54 8.19 11.67
CA SER A 70 18.05 9.24 12.54
C SER A 70 17.71 10.49 11.71
N VAL A 71 17.15 11.51 12.36
CA VAL A 71 16.84 12.78 11.70
C VAL A 71 18.09 13.42 11.09
N ASP A 72 19.27 13.24 11.70
CA ASP A 72 20.54 13.82 11.26
C ASP A 72 21.43 12.86 10.46
N ALA A 73 20.97 11.63 10.19
CA ALA A 73 21.74 10.61 9.48
C ALA A 73 21.70 10.82 7.96
N HIS A 74 22.34 11.86 7.44
CA HIS A 74 22.30 12.23 6.02
C HIS A 74 22.75 11.12 5.08
N ASP A 75 23.81 10.39 5.40
CA ASP A 75 24.31 9.30 4.55
C ASP A 75 23.35 8.12 4.48
N ALA A 76 22.72 7.78 5.61
CA ALA A 76 21.70 6.74 5.64
C ALA A 76 20.46 7.13 4.81
N LYS A 77 20.04 8.40 4.88
CA LYS A 77 18.91 8.95 4.11
C LYS A 77 19.16 8.93 2.60
N ARG A 78 20.39 9.06 2.15
CA ARG A 78 20.72 8.96 0.71
C ARG A 78 20.38 7.61 0.10
N ARG A 79 20.23 6.58 0.92
CA ARG A 79 19.83 5.23 0.47
C ARG A 79 18.31 5.10 0.31
N ILE A 80 17.54 6.12 0.66
CA ILE A 80 16.07 6.11 0.64
C ILE A 80 15.57 7.13 -0.38
N GLY A 81 14.75 6.68 -1.32
CA GLY A 81 13.88 7.50 -2.14
C GLY A 81 12.50 7.58 -1.51
N VAL A 82 11.92 8.75 -1.45
CA VAL A 82 10.58 8.97 -0.87
C VAL A 82 9.66 9.54 -1.94
N VAL A 83 8.54 8.87 -2.16
CA VAL A 83 7.44 9.36 -3.01
C VAL A 83 6.28 9.73 -2.09
N PRO A 84 6.12 11.00 -1.73
CA PRO A 84 5.03 11.42 -0.85
C PRO A 84 3.68 11.37 -1.56
N GLN A 85 2.60 11.37 -0.78
CA GLN A 85 1.23 11.39 -1.27
C GLN A 85 0.97 12.64 -2.13
N GLU A 86 1.42 13.81 -1.69
CA GLU A 86 1.38 15.04 -2.48
C GLU A 86 2.51 15.08 -3.52
N LEU A 87 2.23 15.74 -4.65
CA LEU A 87 3.23 15.89 -5.70
C LEU A 87 4.32 16.87 -5.28
N SER A 88 5.56 16.40 -5.18
CA SER A 88 6.73 17.21 -4.81
C SER A 88 7.57 17.55 -6.05
N ILE A 89 6.94 18.14 -7.08
CA ILE A 89 7.57 18.53 -8.33
C ILE A 89 7.33 20.02 -8.62
N TYR A 90 8.25 20.65 -9.32
CA TYR A 90 8.15 22.05 -9.73
C TYR A 90 7.43 22.15 -11.08
N GLU A 91 6.20 22.59 -11.08
CA GLU A 91 5.36 22.63 -12.27
C GLU A 91 5.87 23.60 -13.36
N ASN A 92 6.64 24.60 -12.97
CA ASN A 92 7.23 25.60 -13.88
C ASN A 92 8.54 25.17 -14.55
N LEU A 93 9.16 24.08 -14.07
CA LEU A 93 10.39 23.52 -14.64
C LEU A 93 10.06 22.35 -15.55
N GLY A 94 10.82 22.16 -16.64
CA GLY A 94 10.70 20.96 -17.47
C GLY A 94 10.98 19.67 -16.66
N ALA A 95 10.47 18.54 -17.14
CA ALA A 95 10.63 17.25 -16.43
C ALA A 95 12.10 16.92 -16.16
N ALA A 96 12.98 17.03 -17.16
CA ALA A 96 14.42 16.82 -16.95
C ALA A 96 15.02 17.83 -15.96
N ALA A 97 14.61 19.10 -16.00
CA ALA A 97 15.10 20.13 -15.09
C ALA A 97 14.68 19.85 -13.63
N ASN A 98 13.47 19.32 -13.40
CA ASN A 98 13.07 18.81 -12.10
C ASN A 98 14.05 17.74 -11.58
N LEU A 99 14.31 16.72 -12.40
CA LEU A 99 15.19 15.62 -11.99
C LEU A 99 16.65 16.09 -11.81
N MET A 100 17.13 17.03 -12.62
CA MET A 100 18.45 17.65 -12.43
C MET A 100 18.56 18.36 -11.10
N LEU A 101 17.52 19.09 -10.70
CA LEU A 101 17.48 19.77 -9.41
C LEU A 101 17.54 18.77 -8.25
N PHE A 102 16.67 17.75 -8.28
CA PHE A 102 16.66 16.72 -7.23
C PHE A 102 18.00 15.96 -7.18
N GLY A 103 18.52 15.54 -8.32
CA GLY A 103 19.82 14.86 -8.36
C GLY A 103 20.96 15.70 -7.82
N ALA A 104 20.97 17.00 -8.10
CA ALA A 104 21.97 17.95 -7.56
C ALA A 104 21.88 18.08 -6.03
N LEU A 105 20.66 18.05 -5.45
CA LEU A 105 20.47 18.06 -3.98
C LEU A 105 21.09 16.81 -3.31
N TYR A 106 21.13 15.68 -4.02
CA TYR A 106 21.85 14.47 -3.58
C TYR A 106 23.34 14.47 -3.92
N GLY A 107 23.87 15.58 -4.48
CA GLY A 107 25.29 15.75 -4.80
C GLY A 107 25.71 15.17 -6.15
N LEU A 108 24.76 14.78 -7.02
CA LEU A 108 25.07 14.36 -8.38
C LEU A 108 25.43 15.56 -9.24
N ALA A 109 26.43 15.41 -10.12
CA ALA A 109 26.88 16.48 -11.02
C ALA A 109 27.38 15.93 -12.37
N GLY A 110 27.54 16.81 -13.35
CA GLY A 110 28.20 16.54 -14.61
C GLY A 110 27.56 15.43 -15.44
N ALA A 111 28.33 14.50 -15.94
CA ALA A 111 27.87 13.41 -16.80
C ALA A 111 26.98 12.41 -16.05
N LEU A 112 27.35 12.06 -14.80
CA LEU A 112 26.57 11.14 -13.97
C LEU A 112 25.15 11.65 -13.72
N LEU A 113 24.99 12.95 -13.40
CA LEU A 113 23.67 13.54 -13.20
C LEU A 113 22.81 13.41 -14.48
N ARG A 114 23.37 13.71 -15.64
CA ARG A 114 22.64 13.58 -16.91
C ARG A 114 22.24 12.14 -17.21
N GLU A 115 23.12 11.20 -16.96
CA GLU A 115 22.85 9.76 -17.12
C GLU A 115 21.72 9.30 -16.21
N ARG A 116 21.75 9.66 -14.91
CA ARG A 116 20.73 9.31 -13.94
C ARG A 116 19.37 9.93 -14.28
N VAL A 117 19.34 11.18 -14.75
CA VAL A 117 18.12 11.84 -15.21
C VAL A 117 17.53 11.13 -16.42
N ALA A 118 18.34 10.78 -17.43
CA ALA A 118 17.88 10.05 -18.60
C ALA A 118 17.32 8.66 -18.22
N ALA A 119 18.03 7.92 -17.35
CA ALA A 119 17.59 6.61 -16.87
C ALA A 119 16.27 6.70 -16.08
N ALA A 120 16.12 7.70 -15.21
CA ALA A 120 14.89 7.89 -14.44
C ALA A 120 13.68 8.26 -15.34
N LEU A 121 13.88 9.13 -16.34
CA LEU A 121 12.83 9.45 -17.32
C LEU A 121 12.44 8.23 -18.17
N ALA A 122 13.43 7.44 -18.58
CA ALA A 122 13.19 6.22 -19.37
C ALA A 122 12.38 5.20 -18.57
N LEU A 123 12.73 4.99 -17.30
CA LEU A 123 12.03 4.06 -16.42
C LEU A 123 10.53 4.37 -16.31
N VAL A 124 10.20 5.67 -16.17
CA VAL A 124 8.80 6.10 -16.00
C VAL A 124 8.10 6.43 -17.33
N GLY A 125 8.74 6.18 -18.49
CA GLY A 125 8.17 6.42 -19.81
C GLY A 125 7.91 7.90 -20.14
N LEU A 126 8.82 8.79 -19.73
CA LEU A 126 8.72 10.24 -19.96
C LEU A 126 9.91 10.82 -20.74
N SER A 127 10.71 9.98 -21.43
CA SER A 127 11.87 10.42 -22.19
C SER A 127 11.51 11.45 -23.27
N ASP A 128 10.44 11.20 -24.03
CA ASP A 128 9.98 12.08 -25.11
C ASP A 128 9.35 13.40 -24.60
N ARG A 129 9.13 13.49 -23.30
CA ARG A 129 8.54 14.62 -22.60
C ARG A 129 9.53 15.32 -21.67
N ALA A 130 10.83 15.05 -21.82
CA ALA A 130 11.88 15.55 -20.94
C ALA A 130 11.93 17.08 -20.82
N ALA A 131 11.64 17.80 -21.94
CA ALA A 131 11.61 19.26 -21.98
C ALA A 131 10.27 19.87 -21.54
N ASP A 132 9.19 19.09 -21.54
CA ASP A 132 7.84 19.56 -21.27
C ASP A 132 7.67 19.90 -19.77
N LYS A 133 6.86 20.91 -19.48
CA LYS A 133 6.54 21.30 -18.11
C LYS A 133 5.42 20.43 -17.53
N PRO A 134 5.52 20.04 -16.25
CA PRO A 134 4.47 19.25 -15.59
C PRO A 134 3.07 19.88 -15.58
N GLN A 135 2.96 21.20 -15.75
CA GLN A 135 1.66 21.86 -15.97
C GLN A 135 0.86 21.28 -17.15
N GLN A 136 1.55 20.73 -18.16
CA GLN A 136 0.96 20.13 -19.36
C GLN A 136 0.73 18.62 -19.22
N PHE A 137 1.10 18.04 -18.08
CA PHE A 137 1.02 16.61 -17.83
C PHE A 137 -0.34 16.21 -17.27
N SER A 138 -0.78 15.00 -17.61
CA SER A 138 -1.88 14.34 -16.89
C SER A 138 -1.48 14.06 -15.44
N GLY A 139 -2.46 13.79 -14.56
CA GLY A 139 -2.19 13.41 -13.17
C GLY A 139 -1.25 12.21 -13.07
N GLY A 140 -1.47 11.19 -13.92
CA GLY A 140 -0.61 10.01 -13.97
C GLY A 140 0.81 10.31 -14.45
N MET A 141 0.99 11.23 -15.41
CA MET A 141 2.33 11.68 -15.84
C MET A 141 3.04 12.45 -14.73
N LYS A 142 2.34 13.33 -14.01
CA LYS A 142 2.89 14.06 -12.86
C LYS A 142 3.33 13.07 -11.76
N ARG A 143 2.52 12.05 -11.46
CA ARG A 143 2.84 11.03 -10.47
C ARG A 143 4.07 10.21 -10.89
N ARG A 144 4.17 9.81 -12.15
CA ARG A 144 5.35 9.12 -12.68
C ARG A 144 6.62 9.99 -12.61
N LEU A 145 6.52 11.28 -12.88
CA LEU A 145 7.65 12.21 -12.69
C LEU A 145 8.04 12.33 -11.21
N ASN A 146 7.08 12.35 -10.28
CA ASN A 146 7.33 12.36 -8.84
C ASN A 146 8.10 11.10 -8.38
N ILE A 147 7.75 9.93 -8.93
CA ILE A 147 8.49 8.67 -8.71
C ILE A 147 9.91 8.79 -9.29
N ALA A 148 10.07 9.32 -10.51
CA ALA A 148 11.38 9.51 -11.11
C ALA A 148 12.29 10.45 -10.28
N ALA A 149 11.72 11.49 -9.66
CA ALA A 149 12.46 12.38 -8.77
C ALA A 149 13.00 11.66 -7.52
N ALA A 150 12.22 10.74 -6.95
CA ALA A 150 12.66 9.91 -5.83
C ALA A 150 13.73 8.87 -6.21
N LEU A 151 13.87 8.56 -7.51
CA LEU A 151 14.79 7.53 -8.03
C LEU A 151 16.08 8.09 -8.63
N VAL A 152 16.16 9.40 -8.90
CA VAL A 152 17.27 10.00 -9.66
C VAL A 152 18.65 9.77 -9.02
N HIS A 153 18.71 9.63 -7.69
CA HIS A 153 19.94 9.37 -6.95
C HIS A 153 20.22 7.86 -6.75
N ASP A 154 19.41 6.99 -7.38
CA ASP A 154 19.53 5.53 -7.36
C ASP A 154 19.50 4.91 -5.95
N PRO A 155 18.47 5.19 -5.15
CA PRO A 155 18.37 4.66 -3.80
C PRO A 155 18.24 3.15 -3.79
N ASP A 156 18.65 2.50 -2.68
CA ASP A 156 18.45 1.08 -2.44
C ASP A 156 17.01 0.76 -1.99
N ILE A 157 16.37 1.75 -1.37
CA ILE A 157 15.06 1.65 -0.73
C ILE A 157 14.15 2.71 -1.32
N LEU A 158 12.93 2.34 -1.68
CA LEU A 158 11.90 3.27 -2.12
C LEU A 158 10.68 3.17 -1.19
N ILE A 159 10.29 4.28 -0.61
CA ILE A 159 9.09 4.39 0.22
C ILE A 159 8.06 5.22 -0.54
N LEU A 160 6.89 4.62 -0.80
CA LEU A 160 5.82 5.24 -1.56
C LEU A 160 4.59 5.39 -0.66
N ASP A 161 4.19 6.64 -0.42
CA ASP A 161 3.01 6.94 0.38
C ASP A 161 1.82 7.22 -0.53
N GLU A 162 0.90 6.25 -0.61
CA GLU A 162 -0.31 6.28 -1.46
C GLU A 162 -0.07 6.77 -2.90
N PRO A 163 0.86 6.16 -3.67
CA PRO A 163 1.35 6.75 -4.91
C PRO A 163 0.35 6.73 -6.07
N THR A 164 -0.80 6.10 -5.92
CA THR A 164 -1.81 5.91 -6.98
C THR A 164 -3.12 6.64 -6.72
N VAL A 165 -3.21 7.37 -5.62
CA VAL A 165 -4.41 8.18 -5.32
C VAL A 165 -4.64 9.22 -6.42
N GLY A 166 -5.87 9.22 -6.99
CA GLY A 166 -6.26 10.13 -8.07
C GLY A 166 -5.63 9.83 -9.43
N VAL A 167 -5.02 8.65 -9.61
CA VAL A 167 -4.42 8.21 -10.87
C VAL A 167 -5.40 7.30 -11.62
N ASP A 168 -5.55 7.52 -12.91
CA ASP A 168 -6.37 6.69 -13.78
C ASP A 168 -5.85 5.23 -13.87
N PRO A 169 -6.70 4.23 -14.20
CA PRO A 169 -6.31 2.83 -14.22
C PRO A 169 -5.13 2.50 -15.13
N GLN A 170 -5.01 3.16 -16.29
CA GLN A 170 -3.92 2.91 -17.22
C GLN A 170 -2.58 3.42 -16.65
N SER A 171 -2.58 4.63 -16.10
CA SER A 171 -1.40 5.21 -15.44
C SER A 171 -1.01 4.43 -14.19
N ARG A 172 -1.99 3.91 -13.43
CA ARG A 172 -1.75 3.03 -12.26
C ARG A 172 -1.01 1.76 -12.66
N ASN A 173 -1.46 1.07 -13.70
CA ASN A 173 -0.78 -0.13 -14.20
C ASN A 173 0.66 0.17 -14.62
N ALA A 174 0.91 1.28 -15.33
CA ALA A 174 2.26 1.68 -15.70
C ALA A 174 3.16 1.97 -14.47
N ILE A 175 2.59 2.49 -13.38
CA ILE A 175 3.31 2.65 -12.11
C ILE A 175 3.66 1.28 -11.53
N PHE A 176 2.72 0.33 -11.50
CA PHE A 176 2.96 -1.02 -10.99
C PHE A 176 4.07 -1.74 -11.75
N ASP A 177 4.04 -1.70 -13.09
CA ASP A 177 5.07 -2.29 -13.93
C ASP A 177 6.47 -1.71 -13.62
N ASN A 178 6.55 -0.39 -13.37
CA ASN A 178 7.78 0.29 -12.96
C ASN A 178 8.27 -0.19 -11.59
N LEU A 179 7.37 -0.35 -10.61
CA LEU A 179 7.72 -0.82 -9.27
C LEU A 179 8.16 -2.29 -9.29
N GLU A 180 7.50 -3.15 -10.06
CA GLU A 180 7.92 -4.54 -10.28
C GLU A 180 9.33 -4.60 -10.91
N SER A 181 9.59 -3.76 -11.92
CA SER A 181 10.94 -3.66 -12.51
C SER A 181 12.01 -3.24 -11.50
N LEU A 182 11.68 -2.36 -10.56
CA LEU A 182 12.61 -1.95 -9.49
C LEU A 182 12.86 -3.07 -8.49
N ARG A 183 11.81 -3.80 -8.08
CA ARG A 183 11.92 -5.01 -7.25
C ARG A 183 12.84 -6.03 -7.90
N ASP A 184 12.63 -6.33 -9.18
CA ASP A 184 13.41 -7.33 -9.92
C ASP A 184 14.88 -6.93 -10.08
N ARG A 185 15.19 -5.63 -9.96
CA ARG A 185 16.56 -5.10 -9.86
C ARG A 185 17.13 -5.13 -8.44
N GLY A 186 16.42 -5.73 -7.48
CA GLY A 186 16.88 -5.88 -6.11
C GLY A 186 16.60 -4.70 -5.17
N LYS A 187 15.81 -3.70 -5.59
CA LYS A 187 15.41 -2.60 -4.71
C LYS A 187 14.42 -3.08 -3.65
N ALA A 188 14.48 -2.50 -2.46
CA ALA A 188 13.52 -2.71 -1.39
C ALA A 188 12.40 -1.66 -1.48
N LEU A 189 11.13 -2.07 -1.56
CA LEU A 189 10.01 -1.16 -1.73
C LEU A 189 9.01 -1.29 -0.56
N LEU A 190 8.69 -0.17 0.08
CA LEU A 190 7.57 -0.06 1.00
C LEU A 190 6.45 0.73 0.32
N TYR A 191 5.30 0.12 0.17
CA TYR A 191 4.15 0.66 -0.53
C TYR A 191 2.98 0.85 0.43
N THR A 192 2.57 2.08 0.72
CA THR A 192 1.37 2.31 1.52
C THR A 192 0.16 2.49 0.61
N THR A 193 -0.93 1.90 1.01
CA THR A 193 -2.24 2.07 0.35
C THR A 193 -3.37 1.74 1.32
N HIS A 194 -4.55 2.24 1.04
CA HIS A 194 -5.79 1.79 1.64
C HIS A 194 -6.63 0.93 0.65
N TYR A 195 -6.16 0.77 -0.61
CA TYR A 195 -6.78 -0.09 -1.62
C TYR A 195 -6.19 -1.50 -1.54
N MET A 196 -6.99 -2.45 -1.09
CA MET A 196 -6.56 -3.86 -0.93
C MET A 196 -6.16 -4.49 -2.26
N GLU A 197 -6.89 -4.19 -3.33
CA GLU A 197 -6.63 -4.69 -4.68
C GLU A 197 -5.22 -4.32 -5.18
N GLU A 198 -4.72 -3.14 -4.81
CA GLU A 198 -3.37 -2.71 -5.17
C GLU A 198 -2.31 -3.56 -4.48
N ALA A 199 -2.52 -3.84 -3.18
CA ALA A 199 -1.62 -4.68 -2.42
C ALA A 199 -1.65 -6.13 -2.91
N GLU A 200 -2.81 -6.65 -3.26
CA GLU A 200 -2.96 -7.99 -3.87
C GLU A 200 -2.23 -8.11 -5.20
N ARG A 201 -2.27 -7.06 -6.01
CA ARG A 201 -1.63 -7.03 -7.33
C ARG A 201 -0.11 -6.88 -7.26
N LEU A 202 0.39 -6.10 -6.28
CA LEU A 202 1.76 -5.60 -6.32
C LEU A 202 2.67 -6.21 -5.24
N CYS A 203 2.14 -6.49 -4.03
CA CYS A 203 2.97 -6.78 -2.88
C CYS A 203 3.30 -8.26 -2.72
N ASP A 204 4.55 -8.56 -2.38
CA ASP A 204 5.00 -9.92 -2.04
C ASP A 204 4.53 -10.28 -0.61
N ARG A 205 4.51 -9.30 0.28
CA ARG A 205 4.10 -9.42 1.68
C ARG A 205 3.33 -8.16 2.12
N VAL A 206 2.41 -8.37 3.05
CA VAL A 206 1.56 -7.30 3.57
C VAL A 206 1.67 -7.20 5.07
N VAL A 207 1.80 -5.98 5.56
CA VAL A 207 1.74 -5.60 6.97
C VAL A 207 0.42 -4.85 7.17
N ILE A 208 -0.47 -5.41 7.95
CA ILE A 208 -1.74 -4.76 8.31
C ILE A 208 -1.56 -4.04 9.63
N MET A 209 -1.83 -2.75 9.64
CA MET A 209 -1.81 -1.89 10.83
C MET A 209 -3.22 -1.51 11.25
N ASP A 210 -3.44 -1.51 12.56
CA ASP A 210 -4.61 -0.93 13.18
C ASP A 210 -4.27 -0.34 14.55
N HIS A 211 -4.88 0.81 14.88
CA HIS A 211 -4.64 1.51 16.16
C HIS A 211 -3.15 1.66 16.54
N GLY A 212 -2.29 1.94 15.56
CA GLY A 212 -0.86 2.14 15.78
C GLY A 212 -0.03 0.87 15.97
N GLN A 213 -0.61 -0.30 15.82
CA GLN A 213 0.05 -1.59 15.98
C GLN A 213 0.01 -2.42 14.71
N VAL A 214 0.99 -3.33 14.54
CA VAL A 214 0.95 -4.36 13.52
C VAL A 214 0.02 -5.47 13.98
N VAL A 215 -1.09 -5.65 13.27
CA VAL A 215 -2.05 -6.74 13.51
C VAL A 215 -1.53 -8.05 12.94
N VAL A 216 -0.97 -7.99 11.74
CA VAL A 216 -0.40 -9.15 11.04
C VAL A 216 0.64 -8.70 10.02
N SER A 217 1.64 -9.55 9.80
CA SER A 217 2.61 -9.42 8.72
C SER A 217 2.84 -10.80 8.09
N ASP A 218 2.42 -10.98 6.83
CA ASP A 218 2.54 -12.28 6.15
C ASP A 218 2.50 -12.08 4.62
N THR A 219 2.86 -13.12 3.85
CA THR A 219 2.60 -13.19 2.42
C THR A 219 1.08 -13.25 2.14
N LEU A 220 0.65 -12.87 0.94
CA LEU A 220 -0.75 -12.97 0.56
C LEU A 220 -1.29 -14.40 0.77
N ALA A 221 -0.53 -15.41 0.34
CA ALA A 221 -0.90 -16.81 0.55
C ALA A 221 -0.99 -17.19 2.04
N GLY A 222 -0.13 -16.63 2.89
CA GLY A 222 -0.17 -16.81 4.34
C GLY A 222 -1.42 -16.19 4.97
N LEU A 223 -1.78 -14.99 4.51
CA LEU A 223 -2.97 -14.27 4.97
C LEU A 223 -4.26 -15.01 4.60
N TYR A 224 -4.38 -15.46 3.35
CA TYR A 224 -5.58 -16.20 2.90
C TYR A 224 -5.78 -17.51 3.62
N ARG A 225 -4.72 -18.23 3.99
CA ARG A 225 -4.83 -19.46 4.81
C ARG A 225 -5.42 -19.24 6.21
N ARG A 226 -5.47 -17.98 6.68
CA ARG A 226 -6.09 -17.63 7.99
C ARG A 226 -7.59 -17.42 7.90
N LEU A 227 -8.13 -17.33 6.68
CA LEU A 227 -9.57 -17.20 6.48
C LEU A 227 -10.24 -18.55 6.65
N PRO A 228 -11.37 -18.63 7.36
CA PRO A 228 -12.15 -19.84 7.49
C PRO A 228 -12.83 -20.24 6.19
N ALA A 229 -13.18 -19.27 5.34
CA ALA A 229 -13.78 -19.48 4.04
C ALA A 229 -12.90 -18.91 2.92
N VAL A 230 -12.75 -19.68 1.84
CA VAL A 230 -11.95 -19.30 0.66
C VAL A 230 -12.81 -18.60 -0.40
N GLU A 231 -14.12 -18.79 -0.36
CA GLU A 231 -15.10 -18.24 -1.31
C GLU A 231 -16.05 -17.27 -0.60
N THR A 232 -16.50 -16.25 -1.32
CA THR A 232 -17.49 -15.28 -0.83
C THR A 232 -18.66 -15.21 -1.78
N ILE A 233 -19.86 -14.99 -1.22
CA ILE A 233 -21.06 -14.63 -1.96
C ILE A 233 -21.42 -13.18 -1.58
N GLU A 234 -21.69 -12.38 -2.61
CA GLU A 234 -22.20 -11.02 -2.47
C GLU A 234 -23.56 -10.93 -3.13
N LEU A 235 -24.51 -10.38 -2.42
CA LEU A 235 -25.90 -10.26 -2.83
C LEU A 235 -26.38 -8.81 -2.66
N GLU A 236 -27.12 -8.31 -3.63
CA GLU A 236 -27.90 -7.10 -3.46
C GLU A 236 -29.31 -7.46 -3.05
N VAL A 237 -29.74 -7.08 -1.83
CA VAL A 237 -30.97 -7.51 -1.21
C VAL A 237 -31.81 -6.31 -0.74
N ASP A 238 -33.15 -6.50 -0.73
CA ASP A 238 -34.07 -5.53 -0.15
C ASP A 238 -34.16 -5.70 1.37
N GLY A 239 -34.21 -4.56 2.06
CA GLY A 239 -34.44 -4.51 3.50
C GLY A 239 -33.23 -4.89 4.36
N VAL A 240 -33.49 -5.03 5.65
CA VAL A 240 -32.44 -5.40 6.62
C VAL A 240 -32.53 -6.89 6.93
N VAL A 241 -31.46 -7.60 6.63
CA VAL A 241 -31.33 -9.06 6.88
C VAL A 241 -30.88 -9.30 8.32
N ASP A 242 -31.50 -10.26 8.99
CA ASP A 242 -31.01 -10.73 10.29
C ASP A 242 -29.70 -11.55 10.09
N VAL A 243 -28.58 -10.83 10.05
CA VAL A 243 -27.26 -11.43 9.86
C VAL A 243 -26.87 -12.37 11.01
N ALA A 244 -27.41 -12.16 12.22
CA ALA A 244 -27.17 -13.03 13.35
C ALA A 244 -27.89 -14.39 13.22
N ALA A 245 -29.09 -14.39 12.64
CA ALA A 245 -29.79 -15.62 12.27
C ALA A 245 -29.10 -16.32 11.09
N LEU A 246 -28.70 -15.54 10.07
CA LEU A 246 -28.00 -16.07 8.90
C LEU A 246 -26.63 -16.72 9.25
N ALA A 247 -25.91 -16.18 10.22
CA ALA A 247 -24.65 -16.74 10.72
C ALA A 247 -24.78 -18.14 11.38
N ARG A 248 -26.01 -18.58 11.66
CA ARG A 248 -26.29 -19.92 12.23
C ARG A 248 -26.56 -20.96 11.16
N GLU A 249 -26.73 -20.55 9.91
CA GLU A 249 -27.00 -21.46 8.81
C GLU A 249 -25.73 -22.24 8.42
N PRO A 250 -25.82 -23.54 8.19
CA PRO A 250 -24.69 -24.37 7.83
C PRO A 250 -24.00 -23.89 6.55
N GLY A 251 -22.69 -23.72 6.57
CA GLY A 251 -21.89 -23.33 5.42
C GLY A 251 -21.90 -21.83 5.10
N ILE A 252 -22.52 -21.00 5.95
CA ILE A 252 -22.48 -19.54 5.89
C ILE A 252 -21.58 -19.05 6.99
N GLU A 253 -20.57 -18.26 6.64
CA GLU A 253 -19.59 -17.72 7.56
C GLU A 253 -19.57 -16.20 7.52
N ARG A 254 -19.61 -15.58 8.70
CA ARG A 254 -19.46 -14.13 8.91
C ARG A 254 -20.31 -13.28 7.95
N PRO A 255 -21.63 -13.50 7.87
CA PRO A 255 -22.48 -12.66 7.05
C PRO A 255 -22.45 -11.22 7.57
N LEU A 256 -22.33 -10.27 6.65
CA LEU A 256 -22.31 -8.84 6.92
C LEU A 256 -23.21 -8.13 5.91
N GLN A 257 -24.00 -7.17 6.39
CA GLN A 257 -24.79 -6.31 5.52
C GLN A 257 -24.37 -4.85 5.68
N ASP A 258 -24.16 -4.18 4.53
CA ASP A 258 -23.93 -2.76 4.45
C ASP A 258 -24.89 -2.17 3.41
N GLY A 259 -25.92 -1.45 3.89
CA GLY A 259 -27.02 -0.98 3.05
C GLY A 259 -27.75 -2.14 2.38
N SER A 260 -27.83 -2.16 1.06
CA SER A 260 -28.42 -3.25 0.26
C SER A 260 -27.45 -4.41 -0.02
N GLN A 261 -26.16 -4.28 0.30
CA GLN A 261 -25.14 -5.29 0.00
C GLN A 261 -25.03 -6.26 1.18
N LEU A 262 -25.33 -7.54 0.92
CA LEU A 262 -25.11 -8.66 1.85
C LEU A 262 -23.91 -9.47 1.35
N ARG A 263 -22.90 -9.68 2.21
CA ARG A 263 -21.73 -10.49 1.92
C ARG A 263 -21.58 -11.61 2.94
N ALA A 264 -21.22 -12.81 2.49
CA ALA A 264 -20.97 -13.95 3.36
C ALA A 264 -19.84 -14.81 2.83
N GLY A 265 -19.01 -15.35 3.72
CA GLY A 265 -18.05 -16.39 3.42
C GLY A 265 -18.75 -17.75 3.25
N VAL A 266 -18.27 -18.59 2.35
CA VAL A 266 -18.82 -19.93 2.11
C VAL A 266 -17.69 -20.92 1.85
N ALA A 267 -17.85 -22.15 2.34
CA ALA A 267 -16.90 -23.23 2.10
C ALA A 267 -17.12 -23.94 0.76
N ASP A 268 -18.36 -23.94 0.25
CA ASP A 268 -18.78 -24.56 -1.01
C ASP A 268 -19.88 -23.71 -1.64
N LEU A 269 -19.52 -22.97 -2.66
CA LEU A 269 -20.41 -22.06 -3.38
C LEU A 269 -21.62 -22.77 -3.97
N GLY A 270 -21.41 -23.95 -4.52
CA GLY A 270 -22.48 -24.73 -5.20
C GLY A 270 -23.59 -25.14 -4.24
N ARG A 271 -23.29 -25.36 -2.98
CA ARG A 271 -24.25 -25.71 -1.92
C ARG A 271 -24.79 -24.50 -1.21
N ALA A 272 -23.92 -23.54 -0.91
CA ALA A 272 -24.28 -22.38 -0.09
C ALA A 272 -25.17 -21.39 -0.86
N ALA A 273 -24.93 -21.13 -2.15
CA ALA A 273 -25.69 -20.16 -2.91
C ALA A 273 -27.19 -20.50 -3.00
N PRO A 274 -27.64 -21.74 -3.39
CA PRO A 274 -29.05 -22.10 -3.41
C PRO A 274 -29.70 -22.06 -2.01
N ALA A 275 -28.98 -22.48 -0.97
CA ALA A 275 -29.46 -22.44 0.41
C ALA A 275 -29.69 -21.00 0.88
N LEU A 276 -28.74 -20.09 0.61
CA LEU A 276 -28.83 -18.69 0.96
C LEU A 276 -29.98 -17.99 0.25
N LEU A 277 -30.14 -18.23 -1.06
CA LEU A 277 -31.27 -17.67 -1.83
C LEU A 277 -32.62 -18.15 -1.28
N THR A 278 -32.75 -19.44 -0.95
CA THR A 278 -33.96 -20.01 -0.37
C THR A 278 -34.25 -19.40 1.01
N TRP A 279 -33.21 -19.22 1.84
CA TRP A 279 -33.32 -18.67 3.17
C TRP A 279 -33.80 -17.20 3.14
N LEU A 280 -33.25 -16.39 2.20
CA LEU A 280 -33.65 -14.99 2.00
C LEU A 280 -35.09 -14.90 1.47
N ALA A 281 -35.45 -15.69 0.46
CA ALA A 281 -36.80 -15.70 -0.11
C ALA A 281 -37.85 -16.10 0.93
N ALA A 282 -37.56 -17.08 1.81
CA ALA A 282 -38.47 -17.52 2.86
C ALA A 282 -38.76 -16.44 3.91
N ARG A 283 -37.89 -15.42 3.99
CA ARG A 283 -38.01 -14.26 4.90
C ARG A 283 -38.47 -12.98 4.22
N GLY A 284 -38.82 -13.06 2.94
CA GLY A 284 -39.38 -11.97 2.14
C GLY A 284 -38.35 -10.99 1.60
N HIS A 285 -37.07 -11.34 1.59
CA HIS A 285 -36.03 -10.53 0.97
C HIS A 285 -35.93 -10.85 -0.52
N ALA A 286 -36.07 -9.85 -1.38
CA ALA A 286 -35.80 -9.97 -2.80
C ALA A 286 -34.28 -9.83 -3.05
N VAL A 287 -33.75 -10.67 -3.94
CA VAL A 287 -32.35 -10.62 -4.38
C VAL A 287 -32.33 -10.06 -5.79
N HIS A 288 -31.63 -8.94 -6.00
CA HIS A 288 -31.54 -8.26 -7.30
C HIS A 288 -30.27 -8.67 -8.05
N ARG A 289 -29.22 -8.99 -7.31
CA ARG A 289 -27.93 -9.35 -7.88
C ARG A 289 -27.25 -10.41 -7.00
N ILE A 290 -26.57 -11.34 -7.63
CA ILE A 290 -25.66 -12.28 -6.99
C ILE A 290 -24.33 -12.26 -7.71
N SER A 291 -23.25 -12.16 -6.97
CA SER A 291 -21.89 -12.34 -7.43
C SER A 291 -21.13 -13.23 -6.45
N SER A 292 -20.14 -13.90 -6.95
CA SER A 292 -19.24 -14.70 -6.12
C SER A 292 -17.80 -14.41 -6.47
N GLY A 293 -16.93 -14.50 -5.49
CA GLY A 293 -15.51 -14.25 -5.62
C GLY A 293 -14.69 -15.11 -4.67
N ARG A 294 -13.40 -15.01 -4.78
CA ARG A 294 -12.51 -15.51 -3.74
C ARG A 294 -12.40 -14.46 -2.65
N ALA A 295 -12.26 -14.93 -1.42
CA ALA A 295 -11.97 -14.07 -0.30
C ALA A 295 -10.67 -13.29 -0.55
N GLY A 296 -10.73 -11.97 -0.37
CA GLY A 296 -9.63 -11.04 -0.59
C GLY A 296 -9.01 -10.54 0.71
N LEU A 297 -8.05 -9.62 0.60
CA LEU A 297 -7.43 -8.96 1.75
C LEU A 297 -8.45 -8.21 2.62
N GLU A 298 -9.55 -7.74 2.04
CA GLU A 298 -10.62 -7.09 2.80
C GLU A 298 -11.27 -8.05 3.80
N ASP A 299 -11.48 -9.32 3.40
CA ASP A 299 -11.99 -10.35 4.30
C ASP A 299 -10.99 -10.71 5.39
N VAL A 300 -9.69 -10.73 5.06
CA VAL A 300 -8.61 -10.91 6.04
C VAL A 300 -8.66 -9.78 7.05
N PHE A 301 -8.70 -8.53 6.59
CA PHE A 301 -8.76 -7.36 7.46
C PHE A 301 -9.97 -7.40 8.39
N LEU A 302 -11.16 -7.62 7.82
CA LEU A 302 -12.41 -7.76 8.58
C LEU A 302 -12.31 -8.88 9.62
N SER A 303 -11.71 -10.02 9.23
CA SER A 303 -11.57 -11.18 10.13
C SER A 303 -10.66 -10.91 11.33
N LEU A 304 -9.64 -10.06 11.15
CA LEU A 304 -8.64 -9.76 12.16
C LEU A 304 -9.04 -8.58 13.07
N THR A 305 -9.75 -7.59 12.51
CA THR A 305 -10.08 -6.34 13.22
C THR A 305 -11.54 -6.23 13.64
N GLY A 306 -12.41 -7.08 13.09
CA GLY A 306 -13.87 -7.04 13.33
C GLY A 306 -14.60 -5.88 12.67
N ARG A 307 -13.94 -5.11 11.80
CA ARG A 307 -14.51 -3.93 11.11
C ARG A 307 -14.01 -3.84 9.68
N GLN A 308 -14.77 -3.16 8.82
CA GLN A 308 -14.35 -2.87 7.45
C GLN A 308 -13.28 -1.77 7.43
N LEU A 309 -12.50 -1.73 6.33
CA LEU A 309 -11.45 -0.72 6.13
C LEU A 309 -12.02 0.66 5.74
N ARG A 310 -13.33 0.81 5.63
CA ARG A 310 -13.95 2.05 5.19
C ARG A 310 -13.69 3.19 6.17
N ASP A 311 -13.49 4.38 5.56
CA ASP A 311 -13.25 5.70 6.18
C ASP A 311 -14.28 6.09 7.23
#